data_9e3f0b430589c5313efab4e1e6d498eb
#
_entry.id   9e3f0b430589c5313efab4e1e6d498eb
#
_cell.length_a   1.000
_cell.length_b   1.000
_cell.length_c   1.000
_cell.angle_alpha   90.00
_cell.angle_beta   90.00
_cell.angle_gamma   90.00
#
_symmetry.space_group_name_H-M   'P 1'
#
loop_
_entity.id
_entity.type
_entity.pdbx_description
1 polymer ?
#
loop_
_entity_poly.entity_id
_entity_poly.type
_entity_poly.pdbx_seq_one_letter_code
_entity_poly.pdbx_strand_id
1 'polypeptide(L)' 'MGRNAVTERFLKYSLERNCKICVVLMQAGQMKKVNLRVTAIGEDGFDAVFSGRKRPVHVRMEDVLTAAYARGDQGALA' A
#
# COMPACT_ATOMS: atom_id res chain seq x y z
N MET A 1 -4.11 -19.04 -0.38
CA MET A 1 -4.96 -17.88 -0.55
C MET A 1 -4.33 -16.86 -1.47
N GLY A 2 -5.02 -16.47 -2.49
CA GLY A 2 -4.49 -15.54 -3.45
C GLY A 2 -4.48 -14.11 -2.95
N ARG A 3 -3.84 -13.25 -3.70
CA ARG A 3 -3.84 -11.82 -3.44
C ARG A 3 -5.20 -11.24 -3.74
N ASN A 4 -5.55 -10.21 -3.01
CA ASN A 4 -6.76 -9.46 -3.29
C ASN A 4 -6.52 -8.58 -4.52
N ALA A 5 -7.33 -8.76 -5.56
CA ALA A 5 -7.15 -8.02 -6.81
C ALA A 5 -7.31 -6.51 -6.61
N VAL A 6 -8.20 -6.11 -5.72
CA VAL A 6 -8.40 -4.69 -5.43
C VAL A 6 -7.15 -4.11 -4.77
N THR A 7 -6.59 -4.82 -3.80
CA THR A 7 -5.36 -4.38 -3.15
C THR A 7 -4.23 -4.25 -4.17
N GLU A 8 -4.07 -5.24 -5.06
CA GLU A 8 -3.03 -5.18 -6.07
C GLU A 8 -3.17 -3.98 -6.99
N ARG A 9 -4.40 -3.63 -7.34
CA ARG A 9 -4.62 -2.44 -8.18
C ARG A 9 -4.10 -1.18 -7.52
N PHE A 10 -4.35 -1.02 -6.22
CA PHE A 10 -3.87 0.14 -5.50
C PHE A 10 -2.36 0.14 -5.37
N LEU A 11 -1.75 -1.03 -5.16
CA LEU A 11 -0.30 -1.12 -5.10
C LEU A 11 0.32 -0.71 -6.43
N LYS A 12 -0.22 -1.20 -7.53
CA LYS A 12 0.27 -0.84 -8.86
C LYS A 12 0.06 0.63 -9.15
N TYR A 13 -1.09 1.16 -8.77
CA TYR A 13 -1.37 2.58 -8.95
C TYR A 13 -0.32 3.43 -8.24
N SER A 14 -0.02 3.11 -6.99
CA SER A 14 0.99 3.82 -6.23
C SER A 14 2.36 3.74 -6.89
N LEU A 15 2.74 2.54 -7.32
CA LEU A 15 4.04 2.32 -7.95
C LEU A 15 4.17 3.08 -9.26
N GLU A 16 3.18 2.96 -10.13
CA GLU A 16 3.24 3.56 -11.46
C GLU A 16 3.15 5.08 -11.42
N ARG A 17 2.35 5.59 -10.51
CA ARG A 17 2.14 7.03 -10.39
C ARG A 17 3.07 7.69 -9.39
N ASN A 18 3.84 6.89 -8.66
CA ASN A 18 4.76 7.40 -7.65
C ASN A 18 4.03 8.29 -6.64
N CYS A 19 2.89 7.80 -6.17
CA CYS A 19 2.05 8.55 -5.25
C CYS A 19 1.65 7.70 -4.05
N LYS A 20 1.22 8.36 -2.99
CA LYS A 20 0.81 7.67 -1.77
C LYS A 20 -0.57 7.07 -1.91
N ILE A 21 -0.77 5.96 -1.24
CA ILE A 21 -2.09 5.35 -1.06
C ILE A 21 -2.29 5.11 0.43
N CYS A 22 -3.54 4.88 0.82
CA CYS A 22 -3.89 4.55 2.20
C CYS A 22 -4.06 3.05 2.32
N VAL A 23 -3.37 2.45 3.27
CA VAL A 23 -3.42 1.00 3.46
C VAL A 23 -3.72 0.72 4.92
N VAL A 24 -4.60 -0.24 5.17
CA VAL A 24 -4.87 -0.72 6.52
C VAL A 24 -4.09 -2.02 6.72
N LEU A 25 -3.21 -2.02 7.68
CA LEU A 25 -2.33 -3.14 7.98
C LEU A 25 -2.69 -3.74 9.34
N MET A 26 -2.44 -5.04 9.46
CA MET A 26 -2.50 -5.72 10.74
C MET A 26 -1.06 -5.86 11.26
N GLN A 27 -0.75 -5.21 12.36
CA GLN A 27 0.57 -5.28 12.97
C GLN A 27 0.42 -5.54 14.46
N ALA A 28 1.10 -6.56 14.95
CA ALA A 28 1.09 -6.92 16.37
C ALA A 28 -0.32 -7.05 16.93
N GLY A 29 -1.23 -7.62 16.14
CA GLY A 29 -2.62 -7.81 16.57
C GLY A 29 -3.49 -6.57 16.51
N GLN A 30 -2.99 -5.48 15.93
CA GLN A 30 -3.73 -4.23 15.83
C GLN A 30 -3.83 -3.75 14.39
N MET A 31 -4.98 -3.17 14.07
CA MET A 31 -5.16 -2.56 12.75
C MET A 31 -4.56 -1.17 12.76
N LYS A 32 -3.77 -0.87 11.73
CA LYS A 32 -3.18 0.47 11.56
C LYS A 32 -3.47 0.98 10.17
N LYS A 33 -3.98 2.18 10.10
CA LYS A 33 -4.21 2.87 8.84
C LYS A 33 -3.03 3.77 8.57
N VAL A 34 -2.34 3.52 7.46
CA VAL A 34 -1.12 4.25 7.12
C VAL A 34 -1.18 4.74 5.68
N ASN A 35 -0.49 5.83 5.42
CA ASN A 35 -0.24 6.29 4.06
C ASN A 35 1.16 5.87 3.68
N LEU A 36 1.31 5.32 2.48
CA LEU A 36 2.59 4.86 2.00
C LEU A 36 2.68 4.98 0.49
N ARG A 37 3.90 4.95 -0.01
CA ARG A 37 4.17 4.98 -1.45
C ARG A 37 4.93 3.71 -1.82
N VAL A 38 4.35 2.91 -2.69
CA VAL A 38 4.95 1.63 -3.09
C VAL A 38 6.15 1.89 -3.99
N THR A 39 7.26 1.21 -3.70
CA THR A 39 8.48 1.32 -4.48
C THR A 39 8.81 0.07 -5.27
N ALA A 40 8.31 -1.09 -4.85
CA ALA A 40 8.50 -2.35 -5.55
C ALA A 40 7.43 -3.33 -5.12
N ILE A 41 7.04 -4.22 -6.02
CA ILE A 41 6.05 -5.26 -5.74
C ILE A 41 6.68 -6.61 -5.99
N GLY A 42 6.60 -7.51 -5.01
CA GLY A 42 7.14 -8.85 -5.09
C GLY A 42 6.04 -9.90 -4.98
N GLU A 43 6.46 -11.15 -4.85
CA GLU A 43 5.51 -12.26 -4.82
C GLU A 43 4.72 -12.34 -3.51
N ASP A 44 5.39 -12.06 -2.40
CA ASP A 44 4.78 -12.20 -1.07
C ASP A 44 4.41 -10.87 -0.44
N GLY A 45 4.73 -9.77 -1.09
CA GLY A 45 4.45 -8.46 -0.53
C GLY A 45 5.03 -7.35 -1.39
N PHE A 46 5.30 -6.24 -0.77
CA PHE A 46 5.80 -5.07 -1.48
C PHE A 46 6.68 -4.23 -0.56
N ASP A 47 7.51 -3.41 -1.18
CA ASP A 47 8.31 -2.43 -0.46
C ASP A 47 7.64 -1.07 -0.59
N ALA A 48 7.61 -0.32 0.49
CA ALA A 48 6.95 0.97 0.50
C ALA A 48 7.62 1.92 1.46
N VAL A 49 7.56 3.20 1.12
CA VAL A 49 8.02 4.27 2.01
C VAL A 49 6.81 4.81 2.74
N PHE A 50 6.79 4.62 4.05
CA PHE A 50 5.69 5.10 4.89
C PHE A 50 5.77 6.61 5.05
N SER A 51 4.62 7.23 5.21
CA SER A 51 4.56 8.67 5.42
C SER A 51 5.39 9.06 6.65
N GLY A 52 6.24 10.05 6.49
CA GLY A 52 7.15 10.47 7.56
C GLY A 52 8.44 9.67 7.64
N ARG A 53 8.61 8.66 6.80
CA ARG A 53 9.82 7.86 6.74
C ARG A 53 10.55 8.12 5.45
N LYS A 54 11.84 7.76 5.42
CA LYS A 54 12.67 7.99 4.23
C LYS A 54 13.08 6.72 3.53
N ARG A 55 13.05 5.58 4.24
CA ARG A 55 13.53 4.31 3.69
C ARG A 55 12.36 3.36 3.45
N PRO A 56 12.44 2.55 2.40
CA PRO A 56 11.40 1.55 2.15
C PRO A 56 11.39 0.47 3.24
N VAL A 57 10.21 -0.02 3.53
CA VAL A 57 10.00 -1.12 4.45
C VAL A 57 9.25 -2.20 3.69
N HIS A 58 9.63 -3.45 3.89
CA HIS A 58 8.91 -4.56 3.26
C HIS A 58 7.62 -4.83 4.03
N VAL A 59 6.51 -4.95 3.30
CA VAL A 59 5.20 -5.24 3.86
C VAL A 59 4.70 -6.54 3.24
N ARG A 60 4.31 -7.49 4.07
CA ARG A 60 3.79 -8.75 3.59
C ARG A 60 2.34 -8.59 3.16
N MET A 61 1.99 -9.22 2.04
CA MET A 61 0.64 -9.11 1.51
C MET A 61 -0.41 -9.64 2.49
N GLU A 62 -0.06 -10.65 3.25
CA GLU A 62 -0.97 -11.22 4.23
C GLU A 62 -1.31 -10.27 5.38
N ASP A 63 -0.49 -9.25 5.58
CA ASP A 63 -0.74 -8.25 6.62
C ASP A 63 -1.61 -7.10 6.14
N VAL A 64 -1.92 -7.04 4.86
CA VAL A 64 -2.73 -5.97 4.29
C VAL A 64 -4.20 -6.36 4.36
N LEU A 65 -5.00 -5.57 5.05
CA LEU A 65 -6.44 -5.81 5.16
C LEU A 65 -7.20 -5.14 4.03
N THR A 66 -6.83 -3.91 3.69
CA THR A 66 -7.47 -3.20 2.60
C THR A 66 -6.59 -2.04 2.15
N ALA A 67 -6.90 -1.50 0.98
CA ALA A 67 -6.19 -0.35 0.43
C ALA A 67 -7.19 0.60 -0.22
N ALA A 68 -6.84 1.88 -0.27
CA ALA A 68 -7.67 2.91 -0.86
C ALA A 68 -6.79 4.06 -1.33
N TYR A 69 -7.38 4.99 -2.08
CA TYR A 69 -6.66 6.20 -2.46
C TYR A 69 -6.39 7.05 -1.23
N ALA A 70 -5.28 7.77 -1.26
CA ALA A 70 -4.98 8.70 -0.19
C ALA A 70 -6.02 9.82 -0.17
N ARG A 71 -6.16 10.44 1.00
CA ARG A 71 -7.12 11.51 1.16
C ARG A 71 -6.84 12.63 0.14
N GLY A 72 -7.87 13.03 -0.57
CA GLY A 72 -7.75 14.05 -1.60
C GLY A 72 -7.39 13.53 -2.98
N ASP A 73 -7.06 12.24 -3.09
CA ASP A 73 -6.73 11.61 -4.37
C ASP A 73 -7.97 10.94 -4.93
N GLN A 74 -8.33 11.27 -6.15
CA GLN A 74 -9.49 10.69 -6.82
C GLN A 74 -9.10 9.65 -7.86
N GLY A 75 -7.91 9.11 -7.74
CA GLY A 75 -7.45 8.08 -8.63
C GLY A 75 -7.00 8.62 -9.98
N ALA A 76 -7.25 7.86 -11.01
CA ALA A 76 -6.77 8.17 -12.35
C ALA A 76 -7.59 9.22 -13.08
N LEU A 77 -8.52 9.85 -12.40
CA LEU A 77 -9.40 10.83 -13.03
C LEU A 77 -8.76 12.18 -13.24
N ALA A 78 -7.66 12.37 -12.63
CA ALA A 78 -6.95 13.65 -12.77
C ALA A 78 -6.47 13.87 -14.19
#